data_cfc4f7a62df1c99df828fdeab4755ffb
#
_entry.id   cfc4f7a62df1c99df828fdeab4755ffb
#
_cell.length_a   1.000
_cell.length_b   1.000
_cell.length_c   1.000
_cell.angle_alpha   90.00
_cell.angle_beta   90.00
_cell.angle_gamma   90.00
#
_symmetry.space_group_name_H-M   'P 1'
#
loop_
_entity.id
_entity.type
_entity.pdbx_description
1 polymer ?
#
loop_
_entity_poly.entity_id
_entity_poly.type
_entity_poly.pdbx_seq_one_letter_code
_entity_poly.pdbx_strand_id
1 'polypeptide(L)'
;SVASVPSSVSSEKKVKVLLVSTHVNQVNGYSKVIYNIIKQLTAQPWIQLVHFGTQKLSGADIGRPYPQGVKVIDATALDKVKQPGFALSELPSTILSEKPDVVFIYNDLSVICAYIEEIRKVISRRTFKIWAYVDMTYASPPQAMIDILNRDVERIFCFTKSWKDSITLQGMTRPVDVMNHGVDMSLFRSIPKELARQTLGLPKDIFLFMSLNRNIPRKRLDLLVMSFVTLIVRFPTKPIFLLMVADKGDHGGFQLFDIFSRELKRHNATVDMFGNRLMLTSKDTCYRDQDINMLYNCGDVGISCAEGEGFGLCTFEQMSVGVPQIAPEINGYTEYCTSENSLLVKPSMRYYIPQVYHSVPGEAHMVDPNQVAKSMERYVFDESLRKLHGKLGKETVASYTWEKCVAIMIKRLRALQEEEE
;
A
#
# COMPACT_ATOMS: atom_id res chain seq x y z
N SER A 1 -43.34 -49.30 6.34
CA SER A 1 -42.84 -48.23 7.24
C SER A 1 -41.39 -47.94 6.90
N VAL A 2 -41.21 -46.90 6.12
CA VAL A 2 -39.86 -46.36 5.80
C VAL A 2 -39.60 -45.29 6.83
N ALA A 3 -38.61 -45.54 7.70
CA ALA A 3 -38.17 -44.60 8.69
C ALA A 3 -37.43 -43.46 7.98
N SER A 4 -37.97 -42.26 8.02
CA SER A 4 -37.28 -41.03 7.63
C SER A 4 -36.17 -40.73 8.65
N VAL A 5 -34.94 -40.79 8.20
CA VAL A 5 -33.78 -40.28 8.91
C VAL A 5 -33.86 -38.75 8.88
N PRO A 6 -33.87 -38.08 10.03
CA PRO A 6 -33.76 -36.61 10.00
C PRO A 6 -32.35 -36.23 9.63
N SER A 7 -32.16 -35.63 8.50
CA SER A 7 -30.92 -34.93 8.15
C SER A 7 -30.87 -33.64 8.97
N SER A 8 -30.37 -33.69 10.20
CA SER A 8 -29.93 -32.53 10.93
C SER A 8 -28.58 -32.12 10.36
N VAL A 9 -28.59 -31.38 9.26
CA VAL A 9 -27.46 -30.53 8.91
C VAL A 9 -27.39 -29.46 10.00
N SER A 10 -26.55 -29.67 11.03
CA SER A 10 -26.22 -28.61 11.97
C SER A 10 -25.64 -27.49 11.14
N SER A 11 -26.33 -26.35 11.10
CA SER A 11 -25.78 -25.16 10.43
C SER A 11 -24.50 -24.78 11.18
N GLU A 12 -23.37 -24.93 10.49
CA GLU A 12 -22.06 -24.52 11.02
C GLU A 12 -22.16 -23.11 11.58
N LYS A 13 -21.69 -22.90 12.83
CA LYS A 13 -21.70 -21.58 13.47
C LYS A 13 -20.84 -20.60 12.64
N LYS A 14 -21.41 -19.48 12.26
CA LYS A 14 -20.67 -18.45 11.52
C LYS A 14 -19.86 -17.57 12.44
N VAL A 15 -18.63 -17.25 12.03
CA VAL A 15 -17.80 -16.21 12.65
C VAL A 15 -18.13 -14.87 12.03
N LYS A 16 -18.56 -13.91 12.82
CA LYS A 16 -18.89 -12.56 12.37
C LYS A 16 -17.70 -11.63 12.57
N VAL A 17 -17.22 -11.05 11.45
CA VAL A 17 -16.08 -10.15 11.43
C VAL A 17 -16.55 -8.76 11.01
N LEU A 18 -16.28 -7.76 11.85
CA LEU A 18 -16.43 -6.34 11.52
C LEU A 18 -15.08 -5.81 11.05
N LEU A 19 -14.99 -5.55 9.74
CA LEU A 19 -13.81 -4.94 9.12
C LEU A 19 -13.90 -3.43 9.23
N VAL A 20 -12.94 -2.81 9.90
CA VAL A 20 -12.84 -1.35 10.07
C VAL A 20 -11.67 -0.86 9.25
N SER A 21 -11.95 -0.19 8.14
CA SER A 21 -10.92 0.27 7.21
C SER A 21 -11.47 1.29 6.21
N THR A 22 -10.61 1.77 5.33
CA THR A 22 -11.01 2.62 4.20
C THR A 22 -12.02 1.89 3.32
N HIS A 23 -13.05 2.60 2.88
CA HIS A 23 -14.06 2.08 1.96
C HIS A 23 -13.40 1.64 0.64
N VAL A 24 -13.94 0.60 0.01
CA VAL A 24 -13.38 0.07 -1.25
C VAL A 24 -13.42 1.10 -2.39
N ASN A 25 -14.37 2.03 -2.36
CA ASN A 25 -14.45 3.14 -3.32
C ASN A 25 -13.59 4.33 -2.85
N GLN A 26 -12.27 4.15 -2.91
CA GLN A 26 -11.26 5.17 -2.64
C GLN A 26 -10.01 4.88 -3.49
N VAL A 27 -9.26 5.93 -3.83
CA VAL A 27 -8.02 5.85 -4.62
C VAL A 27 -6.78 5.80 -3.72
N ASN A 28 -6.62 4.72 -2.97
CA ASN A 28 -5.42 4.51 -2.15
C ASN A 28 -5.13 3.02 -1.95
N GLY A 29 -3.97 2.73 -1.35
CA GLY A 29 -3.55 1.35 -1.08
C GLY A 29 -4.49 0.63 -0.11
N TYR A 30 -5.00 1.33 0.91
CA TYR A 30 -5.92 0.75 1.89
C TYR A 30 -7.19 0.19 1.25
N SER A 31 -7.80 0.93 0.35
CA SER A 31 -9.02 0.51 -0.33
C SER A 31 -8.80 -0.69 -1.23
N LYS A 32 -7.68 -0.75 -1.92
CA LYS A 32 -7.29 -1.90 -2.75
C LYS A 32 -7.06 -3.16 -1.91
N VAL A 33 -6.30 -3.04 -0.84
CA VAL A 33 -5.99 -4.15 0.06
C VAL A 33 -7.25 -4.71 0.71
N ILE A 34 -8.10 -3.86 1.28
CA ILE A 34 -9.31 -4.34 1.94
C ILE A 34 -10.29 -4.98 0.96
N TYR A 35 -10.40 -4.45 -0.25
CA TYR A 35 -11.23 -5.05 -1.29
C TYR A 35 -10.82 -6.49 -1.60
N ASN A 36 -9.52 -6.75 -1.71
CA ASN A 36 -8.99 -8.08 -1.97
C ASN A 36 -9.12 -9.01 -0.75
N ILE A 37 -8.96 -8.49 0.46
CA ILE A 37 -9.23 -9.26 1.69
C ILE A 37 -10.70 -9.66 1.75
N ILE A 38 -11.62 -8.75 1.49
CA ILE A 38 -13.06 -9.01 1.46
C ILE A 38 -13.39 -10.13 0.48
N LYS A 39 -12.83 -10.12 -0.73
CA LYS A 39 -13.06 -11.18 -1.72
C LYS A 39 -12.64 -12.55 -1.21
N GLN A 40 -11.51 -12.64 -0.50
CA GLN A 40 -11.03 -13.90 0.05
C GLN A 40 -11.88 -14.38 1.22
N LEU A 41 -12.30 -13.49 2.11
CA LEU A 41 -13.12 -13.85 3.26
C LEU A 41 -14.53 -14.27 2.85
N THR A 42 -15.15 -13.61 1.87
CA THR A 42 -16.49 -13.98 1.37
C THR A 42 -16.52 -15.30 0.62
N ALA A 43 -15.38 -15.79 0.15
CA ALA A 43 -15.27 -17.14 -0.40
C ALA A 43 -15.45 -18.25 0.66
N GLN A 44 -15.42 -17.89 1.95
CA GLN A 44 -15.64 -18.81 3.07
C GLN A 44 -17.08 -18.69 3.57
N PRO A 45 -17.94 -19.70 3.37
CA PRO A 45 -19.37 -19.60 3.70
C PRO A 45 -19.67 -19.50 5.21
N TRP A 46 -18.70 -19.87 6.05
CA TRP A 46 -18.78 -19.81 7.51
C TRP A 46 -18.35 -18.43 8.09
N ILE A 47 -17.87 -17.51 7.25
CA ILE A 47 -17.54 -16.14 7.66
C ILE A 47 -18.69 -15.20 7.26
N GLN A 48 -19.13 -14.39 8.20
CA GLN A 48 -20.09 -13.31 7.99
C GLN A 48 -19.35 -11.97 8.08
N LEU A 49 -19.38 -11.17 7.03
CA LEU A 49 -18.67 -9.90 6.96
C LEU A 49 -19.59 -8.69 7.10
N VAL A 50 -19.13 -7.74 7.92
CA VAL A 50 -19.63 -6.37 7.94
C VAL A 50 -18.44 -5.45 7.69
N HIS A 51 -18.52 -4.57 6.71
CA HIS A 51 -17.48 -3.59 6.41
C HIS A 51 -17.89 -2.20 6.89
N PHE A 52 -17.20 -1.68 7.88
CA PHE A 52 -17.28 -0.30 8.35
C PHE A 52 -16.28 0.51 7.52
N GLY A 53 -16.76 1.04 6.40
CA GLY A 53 -15.93 1.70 5.38
C GLY A 53 -15.84 3.20 5.59
N THR A 54 -14.63 3.69 5.85
CA THR A 54 -14.34 5.11 6.09
C THR A 54 -13.82 5.81 4.83
N GLN A 55 -13.87 7.13 4.80
CA GLN A 55 -13.27 7.96 3.76
C GLN A 55 -13.71 7.59 2.34
N LYS A 56 -14.96 7.23 2.17
CA LYS A 56 -15.52 6.90 0.85
C LYS A 56 -15.41 8.10 -0.09
N LEU A 57 -14.89 7.85 -1.30
CA LEU A 57 -14.82 8.86 -2.35
C LEU A 57 -16.23 9.20 -2.84
N SER A 58 -16.55 10.49 -2.91
CA SER A 58 -17.78 11.00 -3.49
C SER A 58 -17.58 11.41 -4.93
N GLY A 59 -18.62 11.24 -5.77
CA GLY A 59 -18.62 11.73 -7.15
C GLY A 59 -17.82 10.91 -8.17
N ALA A 60 -17.24 9.79 -7.77
CA ALA A 60 -16.55 8.87 -8.67
C ALA A 60 -16.75 7.42 -8.23
N ASP A 61 -16.76 6.51 -9.21
CA ASP A 61 -16.79 5.07 -9.00
C ASP A 61 -15.46 4.46 -9.50
N ILE A 62 -14.72 3.82 -8.60
CA ILE A 62 -13.43 3.20 -8.89
C ILE A 62 -13.58 1.82 -9.56
N GLY A 63 -14.81 1.28 -9.59
CA GLY A 63 -15.09 -0.01 -10.24
C GLY A 63 -14.72 -1.23 -9.39
N ARG A 64 -14.92 -1.13 -8.07
CA ARG A 64 -14.72 -2.25 -7.12
C ARG A 64 -16.05 -2.63 -6.48
N PRO A 65 -16.86 -3.49 -7.11
CA PRO A 65 -18.13 -3.92 -6.54
C PRO A 65 -17.89 -4.84 -5.33
N TYR A 66 -18.67 -4.64 -4.27
CA TYR A 66 -18.65 -5.58 -3.15
C TYR A 66 -19.16 -6.96 -3.58
N PRO A 67 -18.53 -8.05 -3.11
CA PRO A 67 -19.10 -9.39 -3.25
C PRO A 67 -20.47 -9.49 -2.59
N GLN A 68 -21.30 -10.39 -3.09
CA GLN A 68 -22.61 -10.66 -2.50
C GLN A 68 -22.49 -11.16 -1.05
N GLY A 69 -23.36 -10.72 -0.17
CA GLY A 69 -23.42 -11.13 1.23
C GLY A 69 -22.63 -10.27 2.19
N VAL A 70 -21.90 -9.27 1.72
CA VAL A 70 -21.22 -8.29 2.59
C VAL A 70 -22.21 -7.21 2.99
N LYS A 71 -22.37 -7.00 4.31
CA LYS A 71 -23.06 -5.82 4.83
C LYS A 71 -22.10 -4.65 4.84
N VAL A 72 -22.43 -3.57 4.15
CA VAL A 72 -21.60 -2.37 4.06
C VAL A 72 -22.22 -1.26 4.92
N ILE A 73 -21.43 -0.69 5.80
CA ILE A 73 -21.77 0.51 6.56
C ILE A 73 -20.90 1.64 6.02
N ASP A 74 -21.53 2.64 5.41
CA ASP A 74 -20.85 3.85 4.97
C ASP A 74 -20.55 4.74 6.18
N ALA A 75 -19.39 4.53 6.77
CA ALA A 75 -18.95 5.29 7.95
C ALA A 75 -18.74 6.77 7.63
N THR A 76 -18.40 7.11 6.38
CA THR A 76 -18.26 8.50 5.93
C THR A 76 -19.57 9.27 6.07
N ALA A 77 -20.70 8.62 5.76
CA ALA A 77 -22.03 9.21 5.91
C ALA A 77 -22.44 9.36 7.38
N LEU A 78 -21.95 8.49 8.26
CA LEU A 78 -22.23 8.54 9.70
C LEU A 78 -21.36 9.54 10.44
N ASP A 79 -20.21 9.89 9.90
CA ASP A 79 -19.19 10.71 10.60
C ASP A 79 -19.72 12.11 10.90
N LYS A 80 -19.78 12.41 12.19
CA LYS A 80 -20.17 13.74 12.68
C LYS A 80 -19.03 14.77 12.54
N VAL A 81 -17.80 14.28 12.59
CA VAL A 81 -16.58 15.08 12.38
C VAL A 81 -16.05 14.74 11.00
N LYS A 82 -16.32 15.59 10.01
CA LYS A 82 -16.01 15.29 8.59
C LYS A 82 -14.52 15.19 8.27
N GLN A 83 -13.64 15.62 9.18
CA GLN A 83 -12.20 15.49 9.03
C GLN A 83 -11.61 14.94 10.34
N PRO A 84 -10.76 13.90 10.26
CA PRO A 84 -10.19 13.27 9.07
C PRO A 84 -11.07 12.21 8.36
N GLY A 85 -12.33 12.01 8.75
CA GLY A 85 -13.27 11.11 8.06
C GLY A 85 -13.19 9.64 8.49
N PHE A 86 -12.71 9.38 9.70
CA PHE A 86 -12.56 8.01 10.25
C PHE A 86 -13.77 7.55 11.06
N ALA A 87 -14.75 8.41 11.31
CA ALA A 87 -15.94 8.09 12.11
C ALA A 87 -15.61 7.40 13.44
N LEU A 88 -14.62 7.93 14.14
CA LEU A 88 -14.07 7.32 15.38
C LEU A 88 -15.16 7.08 16.44
N SER A 89 -15.98 8.09 16.70
CA SER A 89 -17.02 8.07 17.74
C SER A 89 -18.21 7.18 17.39
N GLU A 90 -18.39 6.82 16.13
CA GLU A 90 -19.48 5.98 15.64
C GLU A 90 -19.17 4.48 15.70
N LEU A 91 -17.90 4.10 15.85
CA LEU A 91 -17.49 2.68 15.88
C LEU A 91 -18.06 1.92 17.09
N PRO A 92 -18.01 2.44 18.33
CA PRO A 92 -18.52 1.69 19.49
C PRO A 92 -20.01 1.32 19.37
N SER A 93 -20.87 2.24 18.91
CA SER A 93 -22.29 1.97 18.71
C SER A 93 -22.52 0.94 17.60
N THR A 94 -21.69 0.96 16.55
CA THR A 94 -21.73 -0.04 15.48
C THR A 94 -21.36 -1.43 16.02
N ILE A 95 -20.33 -1.54 16.84
CA ILE A 95 -19.94 -2.81 17.49
C ILE A 95 -21.08 -3.36 18.35
N LEU A 96 -21.70 -2.52 19.17
CA LEU A 96 -22.82 -2.93 20.03
C LEU A 96 -24.04 -3.40 19.23
N SER A 97 -24.30 -2.77 18.08
CA SER A 97 -25.41 -3.13 17.20
C SER A 97 -25.10 -4.41 16.41
N GLU A 98 -23.91 -4.53 15.84
CA GLU A 98 -23.53 -5.66 14.98
C GLU A 98 -23.14 -6.92 15.74
N LYS A 99 -22.66 -6.77 16.97
CA LYS A 99 -22.22 -7.89 17.83
C LYS A 99 -21.24 -8.84 17.13
N PRO A 100 -20.10 -8.34 16.64
CA PRO A 100 -19.11 -9.17 15.96
C PRO A 100 -18.39 -10.08 16.95
N ASP A 101 -17.82 -11.17 16.45
CA ASP A 101 -16.87 -12.01 17.19
C ASP A 101 -15.47 -11.39 17.15
N VAL A 102 -15.11 -10.77 16.00
CA VAL A 102 -13.83 -10.10 15.78
C VAL A 102 -14.07 -8.72 15.19
N VAL A 103 -13.43 -7.71 15.77
CA VAL A 103 -13.25 -6.38 15.19
C VAL A 103 -11.85 -6.32 14.59
N PHE A 104 -11.76 -6.30 13.27
CA PHE A 104 -10.50 -6.26 12.54
C PHE A 104 -10.27 -4.84 12.04
N ILE A 105 -9.24 -4.17 12.57
CA ILE A 105 -8.93 -2.78 12.25
C ILE A 105 -7.68 -2.72 11.38
N TYR A 106 -7.82 -2.17 10.18
CA TYR A 106 -6.74 -2.00 9.22
C TYR A 106 -6.51 -0.53 8.93
N ASN A 107 -5.40 0.00 9.39
CA ASN A 107 -4.94 1.37 9.14
C ASN A 107 -3.51 1.56 9.65
N ASP A 108 -3.03 2.81 9.66
CA ASP A 108 -1.80 3.13 10.38
C ASP A 108 -2.00 3.02 11.90
N LEU A 109 -0.87 2.98 12.61
CA LEU A 109 -0.87 2.73 14.05
C LEU A 109 -1.61 3.81 14.85
N SER A 110 -1.55 5.09 14.42
CA SER A 110 -2.23 6.18 15.13
C SER A 110 -3.75 6.07 15.04
N VAL A 111 -4.26 5.73 13.88
CA VAL A 111 -5.70 5.53 13.64
C VAL A 111 -6.20 4.30 14.40
N ILE A 112 -5.45 3.20 14.36
CA ILE A 112 -5.79 1.98 15.12
C ILE A 112 -5.89 2.29 16.61
N CYS A 113 -4.89 2.97 17.18
CA CYS A 113 -4.89 3.37 18.59
C CYS A 113 -6.08 4.29 18.92
N ALA A 114 -6.42 5.22 18.04
CA ALA A 114 -7.58 6.10 18.22
C ALA A 114 -8.90 5.32 18.29
N TYR A 115 -9.10 4.33 17.42
CA TYR A 115 -10.27 3.44 17.49
C TYR A 115 -10.32 2.65 18.79
N ILE A 116 -9.18 2.10 19.23
CA ILE A 116 -9.10 1.33 20.48
C ILE A 116 -9.49 2.21 21.66
N GLU A 117 -8.99 3.45 21.73
CA GLU A 117 -9.36 4.38 22.81
C GLU A 117 -10.86 4.75 22.78
N GLU A 118 -11.46 4.94 21.61
CA GLU A 118 -12.90 5.17 21.51
C GLU A 118 -13.72 3.94 21.96
N ILE A 119 -13.28 2.75 21.61
CA ILE A 119 -13.93 1.51 22.10
C ILE A 119 -13.87 1.45 23.63
N ARG A 120 -12.71 1.73 24.24
CA ARG A 120 -12.54 1.70 25.70
C ARG A 120 -13.43 2.69 26.44
N LYS A 121 -13.64 3.90 25.88
CA LYS A 121 -14.49 4.92 26.50
C LYS A 121 -15.94 4.48 26.65
N VAL A 122 -16.45 3.69 25.72
CA VAL A 122 -17.87 3.33 25.63
C VAL A 122 -18.15 1.91 26.08
N ILE A 123 -17.24 0.97 25.79
CA ILE A 123 -17.41 -0.46 26.06
C ILE A 123 -16.48 -0.87 27.20
N SER A 124 -17.04 -0.98 28.41
CA SER A 124 -16.28 -1.35 29.61
C SER A 124 -15.94 -2.84 29.68
N ARG A 125 -16.74 -3.70 29.06
CA ARG A 125 -16.55 -5.15 29.04
C ARG A 125 -16.78 -5.68 27.64
N ARG A 126 -15.73 -6.26 27.06
CA ARG A 126 -15.76 -6.80 25.70
C ARG A 126 -16.23 -8.26 25.66
N THR A 127 -17.03 -8.57 24.65
CA THR A 127 -17.43 -9.91 24.25
C THR A 127 -16.82 -10.32 22.91
N PHE A 128 -15.97 -9.48 22.34
CA PHE A 128 -15.33 -9.65 21.02
C PHE A 128 -13.82 -9.49 21.16
N LYS A 129 -13.11 -10.01 20.19
CA LYS A 129 -11.65 -9.84 20.06
C LYS A 129 -11.35 -8.66 19.11
N ILE A 130 -10.25 -7.94 19.39
CA ILE A 130 -9.71 -6.92 18.49
C ILE A 130 -8.46 -7.49 17.84
N TRP A 131 -8.45 -7.48 16.51
CA TRP A 131 -7.28 -7.79 15.69
C TRP A 131 -6.86 -6.55 14.92
N ALA A 132 -5.57 -6.28 14.86
CA ALA A 132 -5.02 -5.11 14.19
C ALA A 132 -4.12 -5.51 13.03
N TYR A 133 -4.41 -5.00 11.84
CA TYR A 133 -3.55 -5.07 10.67
C TYR A 133 -2.84 -3.72 10.54
N VAL A 134 -1.57 -3.67 10.93
CA VAL A 134 -0.85 -2.43 11.18
C VAL A 134 -0.03 -2.04 9.96
N ASP A 135 -0.34 -0.90 9.37
CA ASP A 135 0.53 -0.24 8.40
C ASP A 135 1.65 0.51 9.15
N MET A 136 2.85 -0.01 9.07
CA MET A 136 4.05 0.63 9.59
C MET A 136 4.87 1.17 8.42
N THR A 137 5.12 2.47 8.40
CA THR A 137 5.94 3.13 7.37
C THR A 137 7.30 3.55 7.88
N TYR A 138 7.43 3.78 9.18
CA TYR A 138 8.68 4.08 9.88
C TYR A 138 8.85 3.09 11.02
N ALA A 139 10.10 2.70 11.28
CA ALA A 139 10.44 1.89 12.46
C ALA A 139 10.33 2.74 13.73
N SER A 140 10.31 2.08 14.88
CA SER A 140 10.32 2.70 16.21
C SER A 140 9.22 3.76 16.41
N PRO A 141 7.94 3.41 16.22
CA PRO A 141 6.84 4.31 16.55
C PRO A 141 6.83 4.59 18.07
N PRO A 142 6.05 5.59 18.54
CA PRO A 142 5.97 5.91 19.96
C PRO A 142 5.62 4.68 20.81
N GLN A 143 6.35 4.47 21.90
CA GLN A 143 6.14 3.33 22.80
C GLN A 143 4.71 3.25 23.34
N ALA A 144 4.08 4.41 23.60
CA ALA A 144 2.70 4.47 24.05
C ALA A 144 1.71 3.79 23.11
N MET A 145 1.96 3.80 21.79
CA MET A 145 1.11 3.11 20.80
C MET A 145 1.29 1.59 20.89
N ILE A 146 2.52 1.13 21.08
CA ILE A 146 2.80 -0.31 21.31
C ILE A 146 2.11 -0.79 22.60
N ASP A 147 2.16 0.03 23.65
CA ASP A 147 1.53 -0.28 24.93
C ASP A 147 0.00 -0.39 24.80
N ILE A 148 -0.63 0.45 24.00
CA ILE A 148 -2.07 0.35 23.69
C ILE A 148 -2.39 -0.98 23.00
N LEU A 149 -1.61 -1.38 22.01
CA LEU A 149 -1.81 -2.67 21.35
C LEU A 149 -1.62 -3.85 22.31
N ASN A 150 -0.57 -3.82 23.14
CA ASN A 150 -0.33 -4.85 24.14
C ASN A 150 -1.47 -4.96 25.18
N ARG A 151 -2.10 -3.83 25.50
CA ARG A 151 -3.20 -3.76 26.46
C ARG A 151 -4.50 -4.36 25.92
N ASP A 152 -4.86 -4.04 24.68
CA ASP A 152 -6.22 -4.23 24.17
C ASP A 152 -6.38 -5.12 22.94
N VAL A 153 -5.31 -5.46 22.25
CA VAL A 153 -5.38 -6.23 20.99
C VAL A 153 -4.98 -7.69 21.24
N GLU A 154 -5.78 -8.63 20.77
CA GLU A 154 -5.49 -10.05 20.93
C GLU A 154 -4.52 -10.59 19.89
N ARG A 155 -4.48 -9.99 18.69
CA ARG A 155 -3.60 -10.43 17.60
C ARG A 155 -3.22 -9.28 16.68
N ILE A 156 -1.95 -9.26 16.28
CA ILE A 156 -1.38 -8.29 15.34
C ILE A 156 -1.06 -8.99 14.02
N PHE A 157 -1.30 -8.31 12.90
CA PHE A 157 -0.81 -8.70 11.58
C PHE A 157 0.09 -7.58 11.07
N CYS A 158 1.27 -7.94 10.60
CA CYS A 158 2.21 -7.03 9.94
C CYS A 158 2.32 -7.37 8.46
N PHE A 159 2.65 -6.38 7.63
CA PHE A 159 2.75 -6.58 6.17
C PHE A 159 3.93 -7.45 5.78
N THR A 160 5.02 -7.43 6.55
CA THR A 160 6.27 -8.11 6.22
C THR A 160 6.91 -8.71 7.46
N LYS A 161 7.83 -9.66 7.23
CA LYS A 161 8.63 -10.23 8.30
C LYS A 161 9.47 -9.17 9.01
N SER A 162 10.04 -8.23 8.27
CA SER A 162 10.86 -7.16 8.87
C SER A 162 10.05 -6.25 9.80
N TRP A 163 8.80 -5.96 9.48
CA TRP A 163 7.90 -5.23 10.38
C TRP A 163 7.52 -6.03 11.62
N LYS A 164 7.28 -7.34 11.47
CA LYS A 164 7.07 -8.22 12.62
C LYS A 164 8.29 -8.22 13.54
N ASP A 165 9.49 -8.36 13.00
CA ASP A 165 10.74 -8.34 13.78
C ASP A 165 10.92 -6.99 14.48
N SER A 166 10.66 -5.89 13.80
CA SER A 166 10.75 -4.53 14.34
C SER A 166 9.80 -4.29 15.52
N ILE A 167 8.53 -4.65 15.39
CA ILE A 167 7.55 -4.44 16.45
C ILE A 167 7.77 -5.39 17.64
N THR A 168 8.26 -6.60 17.37
CA THR A 168 8.62 -7.57 18.41
C THR A 168 9.80 -7.06 19.23
N LEU A 169 10.83 -6.54 18.57
CA LEU A 169 12.00 -5.95 19.24
C LEU A 169 11.62 -4.76 20.11
N GLN A 170 10.60 -4.00 19.74
CA GLN A 170 10.10 -2.85 20.48
C GLN A 170 9.22 -3.24 21.70
N GLY A 171 9.00 -4.52 21.95
CA GLY A 171 8.28 -5.00 23.12
C GLY A 171 6.82 -5.39 22.87
N MET A 172 6.47 -5.76 21.65
CA MET A 172 5.18 -6.37 21.35
C MET A 172 5.10 -7.74 22.03
N THR A 173 4.09 -7.93 22.90
CA THR A 173 3.87 -9.18 23.64
C THR A 173 2.71 -10.01 23.07
N ARG A 174 1.90 -9.42 22.21
CA ARG A 174 0.78 -10.11 21.57
C ARG A 174 1.26 -10.97 20.39
N PRO A 175 0.52 -12.04 20.05
CA PRO A 175 0.83 -12.83 18.85
C PRO A 175 0.88 -11.95 17.61
N VAL A 176 1.92 -12.11 16.80
CA VAL A 176 2.11 -11.38 15.55
C VAL A 176 2.23 -12.37 14.40
N ASP A 177 1.36 -12.24 13.41
CA ASP A 177 1.45 -12.95 12.14
C ASP A 177 1.91 -12.01 11.03
N VAL A 178 2.56 -12.56 10.02
CA VAL A 178 2.87 -11.86 8.78
C VAL A 178 1.75 -12.12 7.79
N MET A 179 1.11 -11.07 7.31
CA MET A 179 0.12 -11.12 6.25
C MET A 179 0.53 -10.14 5.14
N ASN A 180 1.22 -10.68 4.13
CA ASN A 180 1.68 -9.88 3.00
C ASN A 180 0.50 -9.35 2.18
N HIS A 181 0.72 -8.28 1.44
CA HIS A 181 -0.18 -7.92 0.37
C HIS A 181 0.04 -8.85 -0.82
N GLY A 182 -1.01 -9.09 -1.56
CA GLY A 182 -0.98 -9.91 -2.75
C GLY A 182 -1.05 -9.09 -4.03
N VAL A 183 -1.00 -9.79 -5.15
CA VAL A 183 -1.24 -9.22 -6.47
C VAL A 183 -2.26 -10.06 -7.22
N ASP A 184 -3.18 -9.39 -7.91
CA ASP A 184 -4.10 -10.02 -8.85
C ASP A 184 -3.44 -10.07 -10.24
N MET A 185 -2.89 -11.22 -10.59
CA MET A 185 -2.18 -11.42 -11.87
C MET A 185 -3.12 -11.44 -13.09
N SER A 186 -4.43 -11.54 -12.90
CA SER A 186 -5.41 -11.38 -13.98
C SER A 186 -5.64 -9.91 -14.33
N LEU A 187 -5.48 -9.03 -13.36
CA LEU A 187 -5.64 -7.58 -13.49
C LEU A 187 -4.32 -6.90 -13.85
N PHE A 188 -3.25 -7.18 -13.09
CA PHE A 188 -1.90 -6.68 -13.34
C PHE A 188 -1.13 -7.70 -14.16
N ARG A 189 -1.15 -7.51 -15.47
CA ARG A 189 -0.59 -8.43 -16.46
C ARG A 189 0.27 -7.70 -17.46
N SER A 190 1.22 -8.39 -18.05
CA SER A 190 2.07 -7.83 -19.11
C SER A 190 1.25 -7.48 -20.34
N ILE A 191 1.42 -6.27 -20.82
CA ILE A 191 0.89 -5.73 -22.06
C ILE A 191 2.09 -5.23 -22.88
N PRO A 192 2.09 -5.36 -24.22
CA PRO A 192 3.17 -4.78 -25.04
C PRO A 192 3.36 -3.31 -24.71
N LYS A 193 4.60 -2.92 -24.40
CA LYS A 193 4.96 -1.56 -24.00
C LYS A 193 4.53 -0.52 -25.02
N GLU A 194 4.68 -0.83 -26.30
CA GLU A 194 4.27 0.06 -27.40
C GLU A 194 2.76 0.33 -27.39
N LEU A 195 1.96 -0.72 -27.13
CA LEU A 195 0.51 -0.56 -27.03
C LEU A 195 0.13 0.32 -25.82
N ALA A 196 0.77 0.09 -24.67
CA ALA A 196 0.54 0.90 -23.49
C ALA A 196 0.89 2.37 -23.72
N ARG A 197 2.03 2.66 -24.35
CA ARG A 197 2.45 4.01 -24.70
C ARG A 197 1.52 4.67 -25.70
N GLN A 198 1.11 3.96 -26.75
CA GLN A 198 0.16 4.46 -27.73
C GLN A 198 -1.18 4.83 -27.06
N THR A 199 -1.69 3.98 -26.20
CA THR A 199 -2.94 4.21 -25.47
C THR A 199 -2.86 5.44 -24.57
N LEU A 200 -1.70 5.68 -23.95
CA LEU A 200 -1.46 6.81 -23.04
C LEU A 200 -0.97 8.08 -23.78
N GLY A 201 -0.78 8.03 -25.09
CA GLY A 201 -0.27 9.15 -25.87
C GLY A 201 1.20 9.46 -25.61
N LEU A 202 1.99 8.47 -25.22
CA LEU A 202 3.41 8.62 -24.94
C LEU A 202 4.27 8.29 -26.16
N PRO A 203 5.45 8.96 -26.33
CA PRO A 203 6.40 8.60 -27.39
C PRO A 203 6.87 7.15 -27.25
N LYS A 204 7.05 6.46 -28.39
CA LYS A 204 7.50 5.07 -28.39
C LYS A 204 9.02 4.90 -28.20
N ASP A 205 9.81 5.83 -28.74
CA ASP A 205 11.27 5.74 -28.84
C ASP A 205 11.97 6.50 -27.69
N ILE A 206 11.49 6.31 -26.46
CA ILE A 206 12.07 6.91 -25.27
C ILE A 206 12.44 5.84 -24.24
N PHE A 207 13.40 6.17 -23.37
CA PHE A 207 13.64 5.43 -22.15
C PHE A 207 12.85 6.07 -21.02
N LEU A 208 11.91 5.34 -20.44
CA LEU A 208 10.95 5.89 -19.49
C LEU A 208 11.12 5.29 -18.09
N PHE A 209 11.54 6.12 -17.15
CA PHE A 209 11.38 5.86 -15.73
C PHE A 209 9.97 6.24 -15.29
N MET A 210 9.38 5.47 -14.41
CA MET A 210 8.04 5.71 -13.94
C MET A 210 7.98 5.63 -12.40
N SER A 211 7.34 6.62 -11.77
CA SER A 211 7.01 6.64 -10.36
C SER A 211 5.51 6.85 -10.19
N LEU A 212 4.81 5.90 -9.56
CA LEU A 212 3.42 6.04 -9.20
C LEU A 212 3.33 6.16 -7.68
N ASN A 213 3.24 7.39 -7.18
CA ASN A 213 3.20 7.69 -5.76
C ASN A 213 2.41 8.97 -5.50
N ARG A 214 1.72 9.05 -4.38
CA ARG A 214 1.16 10.33 -3.92
C ARG A 214 2.28 11.33 -3.68
N ASN A 215 2.01 12.62 -3.97
CA ASN A 215 2.96 13.68 -3.69
C ASN A 215 2.89 14.11 -2.22
N ILE A 216 3.50 13.31 -1.36
CA ILE A 216 3.60 13.52 0.08
C ILE A 216 5.07 13.46 0.52
N PRO A 217 5.45 14.12 1.63
CA PRO A 217 6.86 14.21 2.05
C PRO A 217 7.58 12.88 2.14
N ARG A 218 6.95 11.84 2.65
CA ARG A 218 7.52 10.50 2.84
C ARG A 218 8.02 9.87 1.54
N LYS A 219 7.38 10.17 0.42
CA LYS A 219 7.74 9.59 -0.88
C LYS A 219 9.01 10.20 -1.48
N ARG A 220 9.50 11.31 -0.93
CA ARG A 220 10.75 11.97 -1.31
C ARG A 220 10.88 12.14 -2.82
N LEU A 221 9.82 12.68 -3.43
CA LEU A 221 9.80 12.95 -4.87
C LEU A 221 10.83 14.04 -5.26
N ASP A 222 11.24 14.88 -4.32
CA ASP A 222 12.36 15.80 -4.46
C ASP A 222 13.67 15.07 -4.79
N LEU A 223 14.00 14.02 -4.04
CA LEU A 223 15.20 13.21 -4.28
C LEU A 223 15.16 12.51 -5.64
N LEU A 224 13.98 12.06 -6.06
CA LEU A 224 13.80 11.45 -7.37
C LEU A 224 14.06 12.45 -8.50
N VAL A 225 13.52 13.67 -8.40
CA VAL A 225 13.76 14.73 -9.38
C VAL A 225 15.24 15.11 -9.43
N MET A 226 15.90 15.24 -8.27
CA MET A 226 17.34 15.52 -8.20
C MET A 226 18.15 14.43 -8.91
N SER A 227 17.85 13.17 -8.63
CA SER A 227 18.51 12.02 -9.26
C SER A 227 18.33 12.02 -10.78
N PHE A 228 17.11 12.27 -11.22
CA PHE A 228 16.77 12.33 -12.63
C PHE A 228 17.51 13.46 -13.37
N VAL A 229 17.57 14.66 -12.80
CA VAL A 229 18.33 15.77 -13.37
C VAL A 229 19.82 15.41 -13.48
N THR A 230 20.41 14.84 -12.44
CA THR A 230 21.81 14.39 -12.47
C THR A 230 22.05 13.44 -13.65
N LEU A 231 21.12 12.55 -13.94
CA LEU A 231 21.23 11.60 -15.05
C LEU A 231 21.14 12.28 -16.40
N ILE A 232 20.10 13.08 -16.65
CA ILE A 232 19.82 13.64 -17.98
C ILE A 232 20.83 14.71 -18.42
N VAL A 233 21.38 15.47 -17.49
CA VAL A 233 22.43 16.46 -17.82
C VAL A 233 23.75 15.79 -18.18
N ARG A 234 24.01 14.60 -17.65
CA ARG A 234 25.17 13.78 -17.98
C ARG A 234 25.04 13.12 -19.35
N PHE A 235 23.84 12.75 -19.74
CA PHE A 235 23.53 12.09 -21.02
C PHE A 235 22.46 12.86 -21.82
N PRO A 236 22.75 14.11 -22.21
CA PRO A 236 21.73 15.01 -22.75
C PRO A 236 21.15 14.56 -24.11
N THR A 237 21.89 13.77 -24.87
CA THR A 237 21.44 13.25 -26.18
C THR A 237 20.61 11.98 -26.09
N LYS A 238 20.58 11.31 -24.93
CA LYS A 238 19.74 10.12 -24.71
C LYS A 238 18.30 10.55 -24.41
N PRO A 239 17.29 9.94 -25.04
CA PRO A 239 15.89 10.28 -24.81
C PRO A 239 15.36 9.66 -23.51
N ILE A 240 15.89 10.10 -22.39
CA ILE A 240 15.52 9.64 -21.06
C ILE A 240 14.45 10.55 -20.48
N PHE A 241 13.34 9.95 -20.04
CA PHE A 241 12.16 10.63 -19.53
C PHE A 241 11.77 10.06 -18.15
N LEU A 242 11.13 10.90 -17.34
CA LEU A 242 10.52 10.49 -16.06
C LEU A 242 9.03 10.85 -16.08
N LEU A 243 8.19 9.84 -15.95
CA LEU A 243 6.75 10.00 -15.68
C LEU A 243 6.49 9.87 -14.19
N MET A 244 5.99 10.92 -13.59
CA MET A 244 5.52 10.92 -12.21
C MET A 244 4.00 10.95 -12.18
N VAL A 245 3.41 9.83 -11.81
CA VAL A 245 1.96 9.72 -11.58
C VAL A 245 1.69 10.18 -10.15
N ALA A 246 1.65 11.50 -9.99
CA ALA A 246 1.52 12.18 -8.71
C ALA A 246 0.84 13.53 -8.94
N ASP A 247 0.14 14.06 -7.94
CA ASP A 247 -0.38 15.42 -8.02
C ASP A 247 0.76 16.45 -8.05
N LYS A 248 0.46 17.66 -8.51
CA LYS A 248 1.47 18.71 -8.71
C LYS A 248 1.97 19.39 -7.43
N GLY A 249 1.45 19.02 -6.26
CA GLY A 249 1.84 19.58 -4.98
C GLY A 249 1.02 20.75 -4.48
N ASP A 250 -0.12 21.03 -5.11
CA ASP A 250 -1.00 22.16 -4.73
C ASP A 250 -1.59 22.03 -3.32
N HIS A 251 -1.53 20.83 -2.73
CA HIS A 251 -2.12 20.49 -1.43
C HIS A 251 -1.09 20.02 -0.39
N GLY A 252 0.11 20.60 -0.42
CA GLY A 252 1.14 20.36 0.61
C GLY A 252 2.21 19.34 0.23
N GLY A 253 2.29 18.93 -1.04
CA GLY A 253 3.38 18.13 -1.58
C GLY A 253 4.54 18.97 -2.10
N PHE A 254 5.51 18.31 -2.73
CA PHE A 254 6.63 18.96 -3.40
C PHE A 254 6.18 19.71 -4.66
N GLN A 255 6.74 20.89 -4.89
CA GLN A 255 6.58 21.65 -6.14
C GLN A 255 7.55 21.07 -7.19
N LEU A 256 7.14 19.99 -7.83
CA LEU A 256 8.02 19.12 -8.62
C LEU A 256 8.67 19.82 -9.81
N PHE A 257 7.91 20.62 -10.55
CA PHE A 257 8.44 21.34 -11.69
C PHE A 257 9.41 22.46 -11.28
N ASP A 258 9.15 23.12 -10.15
CA ASP A 258 10.06 24.14 -9.61
C ASP A 258 11.39 23.51 -9.17
N ILE A 259 11.32 22.35 -8.50
CA ILE A 259 12.52 21.60 -8.12
C ILE A 259 13.30 21.21 -9.37
N PHE A 260 12.63 20.66 -10.37
CA PHE A 260 13.24 20.29 -11.65
C PHE A 260 13.96 21.47 -12.30
N SER A 261 13.30 22.63 -12.41
CA SER A 261 13.89 23.85 -12.96
C SER A 261 15.11 24.33 -12.18
N ARG A 262 15.04 24.31 -10.85
CA ARG A 262 16.16 24.72 -9.98
C ARG A 262 17.35 23.77 -10.08
N GLU A 263 17.08 22.48 -10.13
CA GLU A 263 18.16 21.47 -10.26
C GLU A 263 18.83 21.57 -11.63
N LEU A 264 18.09 21.81 -12.71
CA LEU A 264 18.70 22.06 -14.01
C LEU A 264 19.66 23.27 -13.97
N LYS A 265 19.26 24.37 -13.34
CA LYS A 265 20.11 25.55 -13.17
C LYS A 265 21.40 25.26 -12.40
N ARG A 266 21.35 24.40 -11.38
CA ARG A 266 22.54 23.95 -10.64
C ARG A 266 23.57 23.24 -11.54
N HIS A 267 23.09 22.63 -12.62
CA HIS A 267 23.92 21.95 -13.62
C HIS A 267 24.17 22.80 -14.87
N ASN A 268 23.95 24.12 -14.82
CA ASN A 268 24.07 25.05 -15.97
C ASN A 268 23.18 24.66 -17.16
N ALA A 269 22.04 24.03 -16.90
CA ALA A 269 21.04 23.63 -17.88
C ALA A 269 19.75 24.43 -17.70
N THR A 270 18.86 24.38 -18.69
CA THR A 270 17.60 25.13 -18.69
C THR A 270 16.39 24.24 -18.98
N VAL A 271 15.22 24.73 -18.60
CA VAL A 271 13.94 24.08 -18.92
C VAL A 271 13.72 24.00 -20.43
N ASP A 272 14.19 24.99 -21.21
CA ASP A 272 14.07 24.97 -22.66
C ASP A 272 14.82 23.77 -23.28
N MET A 273 15.92 23.33 -22.66
CA MET A 273 16.69 22.17 -23.13
C MET A 273 16.06 20.85 -22.75
N PHE A 274 15.43 20.76 -21.57
CA PHE A 274 15.03 19.49 -20.93
C PHE A 274 13.58 19.44 -20.43
N GLY A 275 12.79 20.52 -20.61
CA GLY A 275 11.48 20.65 -19.97
C GLY A 275 10.47 19.53 -20.29
N ASN A 276 10.55 18.95 -21.47
CA ASN A 276 9.69 17.83 -21.88
C ASN A 276 10.08 16.46 -21.28
N ARG A 277 11.25 16.38 -20.64
CA ARG A 277 11.75 15.11 -20.04
C ARG A 277 11.04 14.73 -18.75
N LEU A 278 10.51 15.69 -18.01
CA LEU A 278 9.67 15.46 -16.85
C LEU A 278 8.19 15.54 -17.25
N MET A 279 7.48 14.44 -17.09
CA MET A 279 6.05 14.34 -17.35
C MET A 279 5.30 14.15 -16.04
N LEU A 280 4.32 15.03 -15.77
CA LEU A 280 3.49 15.01 -14.58
C LEU A 280 2.04 14.74 -14.97
N THR A 281 1.33 13.95 -14.16
CA THR A 281 -0.11 13.72 -14.36
C THR A 281 -0.95 14.90 -13.85
N SER A 282 -2.21 14.96 -14.30
CA SER A 282 -3.18 15.88 -13.70
C SER A 282 -3.59 15.43 -12.31
N LYS A 283 -3.73 16.37 -11.39
CA LYS A 283 -4.19 16.13 -10.02
C LYS A 283 -5.62 15.57 -9.93
N ASP A 284 -6.42 15.83 -10.93
CA ASP A 284 -7.85 15.47 -10.96
C ASP A 284 -8.12 14.10 -11.58
N THR A 285 -7.05 13.37 -11.94
CA THR A 285 -7.18 12.05 -12.57
C THR A 285 -7.33 10.96 -11.52
N CYS A 286 -8.50 10.32 -11.51
CA CYS A 286 -8.73 9.08 -10.77
C CYS A 286 -8.53 7.89 -11.71
N TYR A 287 -7.57 7.02 -11.38
CA TYR A 287 -7.29 5.83 -12.18
C TYR A 287 -8.01 4.62 -11.62
N ARG A 288 -8.68 3.87 -12.48
CA ARG A 288 -9.15 2.51 -12.17
C ARG A 288 -7.98 1.52 -12.20
N ASP A 289 -8.15 0.35 -11.60
CA ASP A 289 -7.08 -0.65 -11.54
C ASP A 289 -6.58 -1.06 -12.94
N GLN A 290 -7.45 -1.18 -13.93
CA GLN A 290 -7.05 -1.47 -15.32
C GLN A 290 -6.25 -0.33 -15.97
N ASP A 291 -6.53 0.93 -15.60
CA ASP A 291 -5.75 2.09 -16.09
C ASP A 291 -4.36 2.09 -15.44
N ILE A 292 -4.27 1.72 -14.17
CA ILE A 292 -3.00 1.54 -13.46
C ILE A 292 -2.16 0.46 -14.12
N ASN A 293 -2.76 -0.66 -14.54
CA ASN A 293 -2.03 -1.70 -15.28
C ASN A 293 -1.42 -1.14 -16.58
N MET A 294 -2.15 -0.32 -17.30
CA MET A 294 -1.65 0.32 -18.52
C MET A 294 -0.44 1.21 -18.21
N LEU A 295 -0.52 2.00 -17.14
CA LEU A 295 0.58 2.83 -16.68
C LEU A 295 1.82 2.01 -16.31
N TYR A 296 1.66 0.91 -15.58
CA TYR A 296 2.79 0.04 -15.22
C TYR A 296 3.53 -0.50 -16.43
N ASN A 297 2.80 -0.87 -17.48
CA ASN A 297 3.38 -1.44 -18.69
C ASN A 297 4.06 -0.42 -19.62
N CYS A 298 3.84 0.88 -19.43
CA CYS A 298 4.45 1.90 -20.29
C CYS A 298 5.91 2.21 -19.94
N GLY A 299 6.34 1.92 -18.71
CA GLY A 299 7.69 2.20 -18.22
C GLY A 299 8.73 1.15 -18.61
N ASP A 300 9.98 1.59 -18.74
CA ASP A 300 11.13 0.69 -18.84
C ASP A 300 11.63 0.29 -17.45
N VAL A 301 11.54 1.20 -16.48
CA VAL A 301 11.98 1.02 -15.10
C VAL A 301 11.02 1.73 -14.15
N GLY A 302 10.62 1.05 -13.09
CA GLY A 302 9.93 1.66 -11.96
C GLY A 302 10.93 2.16 -10.92
N ILE A 303 10.63 3.28 -10.27
CA ILE A 303 11.54 3.89 -9.31
C ILE A 303 10.84 4.51 -8.11
N SER A 304 11.40 4.32 -6.93
CA SER A 304 11.01 4.99 -5.69
C SER A 304 12.23 5.49 -4.94
N CYS A 305 12.10 6.64 -4.27
CA CYS A 305 13.07 7.20 -3.34
C CYS A 305 12.49 7.38 -1.93
N ALA A 306 11.42 6.67 -1.60
CA ALA A 306 10.73 6.80 -0.31
C ALA A 306 11.67 6.63 0.88
N GLU A 307 11.48 7.44 1.91
CA GLU A 307 12.25 7.36 3.16
C GLU A 307 11.67 6.36 4.17
N GLY A 308 10.47 5.89 3.89
CA GLY A 308 9.74 4.89 4.65
C GLY A 308 8.59 4.36 3.83
N GLU A 309 8.30 3.06 3.93
CA GLU A 309 7.27 2.39 3.15
C GLU A 309 6.74 1.16 3.89
N GLY A 310 5.43 1.02 3.95
CA GLY A 310 4.81 -0.14 4.59
C GLY A 310 5.03 -1.44 3.82
N PHE A 311 4.66 -1.44 2.55
CA PHE A 311 4.84 -2.58 1.64
C PHE A 311 5.39 -2.17 0.28
N GLY A 312 4.96 -1.03 -0.24
CA GLY A 312 5.34 -0.58 -1.57
C GLY A 312 4.51 -1.22 -2.67
N LEU A 313 3.19 -1.13 -2.55
CA LEU A 313 2.24 -1.85 -3.41
C LEU A 313 2.41 -1.53 -4.89
N CYS A 314 2.69 -0.27 -5.24
CA CYS A 314 2.91 0.12 -6.64
C CYS A 314 4.18 -0.51 -7.23
N THR A 315 5.28 -0.55 -6.49
CA THR A 315 6.51 -1.25 -6.88
C THR A 315 6.23 -2.74 -7.07
N PHE A 316 5.55 -3.34 -6.12
CA PHE A 316 5.19 -4.76 -6.12
C PHE A 316 4.31 -5.13 -7.33
N GLU A 317 3.27 -4.35 -7.60
CA GLU A 317 2.38 -4.57 -8.75
C GLU A 317 3.10 -4.36 -10.09
N GLN A 318 3.98 -3.38 -10.18
CA GLN A 318 4.76 -3.15 -11.41
C GLN A 318 5.78 -4.27 -11.66
N MET A 319 6.34 -4.87 -10.61
CA MET A 319 7.14 -6.10 -10.75
C MET A 319 6.33 -7.25 -11.37
N SER A 320 5.05 -7.35 -11.06
CA SER A 320 4.19 -8.41 -11.60
C SER A 320 3.99 -8.34 -13.11
N VAL A 321 4.20 -7.19 -13.72
CA VAL A 321 4.14 -7.01 -15.18
C VAL A 321 5.53 -7.08 -15.85
N GLY A 322 6.56 -7.42 -15.08
CA GLY A 322 7.91 -7.67 -15.61
C GLY A 322 8.77 -6.42 -15.77
N VAL A 323 8.42 -5.30 -15.13
CA VAL A 323 9.20 -4.06 -15.15
C VAL A 323 10.21 -4.07 -14.00
N PRO A 324 11.53 -3.93 -14.30
CA PRO A 324 12.55 -3.88 -13.25
C PRO A 324 12.41 -2.62 -12.39
N GLN A 325 12.84 -2.71 -11.12
CA GLN A 325 12.64 -1.68 -10.12
C GLN A 325 13.94 -1.17 -9.52
N ILE A 326 13.97 0.15 -9.25
CA ILE A 326 14.93 0.78 -8.35
C ILE A 326 14.15 1.16 -7.09
N ALA A 327 14.60 0.69 -5.94
CA ALA A 327 13.95 0.96 -4.67
C ALA A 327 14.99 1.15 -3.56
N PRO A 328 14.68 1.93 -2.51
CA PRO A 328 15.51 1.98 -1.32
C PRO A 328 15.56 0.61 -0.62
N GLU A 329 16.72 0.28 -0.05
CA GLU A 329 16.89 -0.93 0.78
C GLU A 329 16.33 -0.66 2.19
N ILE A 330 15.01 -0.60 2.31
CA ILE A 330 14.29 -0.33 3.55
C ILE A 330 13.17 -1.36 3.77
N ASN A 331 12.66 -1.42 4.99
CA ASN A 331 11.51 -2.25 5.32
C ASN A 331 10.34 -1.95 4.36
N GLY A 332 9.56 -2.96 4.07
CA GLY A 332 8.54 -2.94 3.03
C GLY A 332 9.10 -3.49 1.73
N TYR A 333 9.95 -2.76 1.05
CA TYR A 333 10.53 -3.20 -0.24
C TYR A 333 11.38 -4.48 -0.12
N THR A 334 12.15 -4.63 0.95
CA THR A 334 13.06 -5.77 1.14
C THR A 334 12.36 -7.10 1.34
N GLU A 335 11.04 -7.13 1.49
CA GLU A 335 10.26 -8.36 1.52
C GLU A 335 10.30 -9.11 0.18
N TYR A 336 10.31 -8.39 -0.93
CA TYR A 336 10.25 -8.95 -2.28
C TYR A 336 11.31 -8.38 -3.24
N CYS A 337 11.93 -7.25 -2.94
CA CYS A 337 13.05 -6.72 -3.69
C CYS A 337 14.37 -7.22 -3.10
N THR A 338 15.18 -7.84 -3.95
CA THR A 338 16.52 -8.34 -3.61
C THR A 338 17.54 -7.85 -4.63
N SER A 339 18.82 -8.02 -4.36
CA SER A 339 19.89 -7.71 -5.32
C SER A 339 19.84 -8.56 -6.59
N GLU A 340 19.12 -9.69 -6.59
CA GLU A 340 18.95 -10.57 -7.74
C GLU A 340 17.84 -10.15 -8.68
N ASN A 341 16.82 -9.40 -8.20
CA ASN A 341 15.65 -9.05 -8.99
C ASN A 341 15.39 -7.55 -9.11
N SER A 342 16.26 -6.70 -8.52
CA SER A 342 16.09 -5.25 -8.52
C SER A 342 17.42 -4.55 -8.23
N LEU A 343 17.46 -3.23 -8.43
CA LEU A 343 18.55 -2.40 -7.94
C LEU A 343 18.10 -1.73 -6.64
N LEU A 344 18.62 -2.23 -5.52
CA LEU A 344 18.40 -1.66 -4.19
C LEU A 344 19.42 -0.56 -3.93
N VAL A 345 18.95 0.60 -3.52
CA VAL A 345 19.79 1.72 -3.11
C VAL A 345 19.91 1.73 -1.59
N LYS A 346 21.10 1.50 -1.09
CA LYS A 346 21.35 1.51 0.35
C LYS A 346 21.19 2.94 0.89
N PRO A 347 20.40 3.16 1.95
CA PRO A 347 20.27 4.47 2.58
C PRO A 347 21.61 5.00 3.08
N SER A 348 21.85 6.29 2.91
CA SER A 348 23.04 6.99 3.36
C SER A 348 22.89 7.61 4.75
N MET A 349 21.64 7.82 5.20
CA MET A 349 21.35 8.46 6.47
C MET A 349 20.09 7.92 7.11
N ARG A 350 20.13 7.71 8.43
CA ARG A 350 19.00 7.44 9.28
C ARG A 350 18.70 8.68 10.13
N TYR A 351 17.42 9.02 10.28
CA TYR A 351 16.99 10.19 11.05
C TYR A 351 15.56 10.00 11.56
N TYR A 352 15.12 10.85 12.47
CA TYR A 352 13.79 10.76 13.07
C TYR A 352 12.81 11.71 12.41
N ILE A 353 11.62 11.19 12.14
CA ILE A 353 10.48 11.98 11.67
C ILE A 353 9.62 12.37 12.88
N PRO A 354 9.34 13.65 13.08
CA PRO A 354 8.45 14.08 14.14
C PRO A 354 6.99 13.76 13.83
N GLN A 355 6.16 13.75 14.85
CA GLN A 355 4.72 13.65 14.66
C GLN A 355 4.21 14.96 14.05
N VAL A 356 3.67 14.86 12.83
CA VAL A 356 3.03 15.98 12.13
C VAL A 356 1.61 15.56 11.80
N TYR A 357 0.62 16.32 12.29
CA TYR A 357 -0.81 16.01 12.12
C TYR A 357 -1.16 14.60 12.62
N HIS A 358 -1.72 13.76 11.75
CA HIS A 358 -2.14 12.39 12.07
C HIS A 358 -1.11 11.32 11.67
N SER A 359 0.11 11.72 11.30
CA SER A 359 1.16 10.77 10.92
C SER A 359 1.79 10.13 12.15
N VAL A 360 2.24 8.87 11.99
CA VAL A 360 3.01 8.17 13.02
C VAL A 360 4.48 8.57 12.89
N PRO A 361 5.09 9.12 13.94
CA PRO A 361 6.51 9.44 13.92
C PRO A 361 7.37 8.16 14.00
N GLY A 362 8.64 8.26 13.65
CA GLY A 362 9.55 7.13 13.72
C GLY A 362 10.88 7.37 13.01
N GLU A 363 11.57 6.30 12.70
CA GLU A 363 12.86 6.32 12.02
C GLU A 363 12.69 6.25 10.51
N ALA A 364 13.24 7.22 9.81
CA ALA A 364 13.32 7.28 8.36
C ALA A 364 14.73 7.00 7.86
N HIS A 365 14.82 6.56 6.60
CA HIS A 365 16.09 6.23 5.94
C HIS A 365 16.13 6.91 4.57
N MET A 366 17.09 7.81 4.38
CA MET A 366 17.21 8.62 3.18
C MET A 366 18.27 8.08 2.24
N VAL A 367 17.92 7.95 0.96
CA VAL A 367 18.87 7.61 -0.11
C VAL A 367 19.58 8.86 -0.63
N ASP A 368 20.83 8.69 -1.05
CA ASP A 368 21.58 9.75 -1.74
C ASP A 368 21.13 9.83 -3.21
N PRO A 369 20.68 10.99 -3.71
CA PRO A 369 20.32 11.18 -5.10
C PRO A 369 21.40 10.78 -6.10
N ASN A 370 22.68 10.94 -5.76
CA ASN A 370 23.79 10.52 -6.63
C ASN A 370 23.89 9.00 -6.76
N GLN A 371 23.58 8.26 -5.69
CA GLN A 371 23.53 6.79 -5.74
C GLN A 371 22.31 6.31 -6.53
N VAL A 372 21.18 6.97 -6.38
CA VAL A 372 19.98 6.69 -7.19
C VAL A 372 20.27 6.92 -8.67
N ALA A 373 20.91 8.05 -9.02
CA ALA A 373 21.30 8.34 -10.39
C ALA A 373 22.24 7.28 -10.99
N LYS A 374 23.16 6.72 -10.21
CA LYS A 374 24.02 5.60 -10.66
C LYS A 374 23.20 4.34 -10.98
N SER A 375 22.22 4.01 -10.16
CA SER A 375 21.33 2.89 -10.42
C SER A 375 20.48 3.12 -11.67
N MET A 376 19.98 4.34 -11.86
CA MET A 376 19.26 4.74 -13.09
C MET A 376 20.16 4.56 -14.31
N GLU A 377 21.39 5.08 -14.27
CA GLU A 377 22.38 4.94 -15.35
C GLU A 377 22.63 3.48 -15.70
N ARG A 378 22.81 2.63 -14.68
CA ARG A 378 23.02 1.20 -14.87
C ARG A 378 21.91 0.54 -15.66
N TYR A 379 20.66 0.84 -15.35
CA TYR A 379 19.51 0.29 -16.10
C TYR A 379 19.36 0.90 -17.49
N VAL A 380 19.74 2.15 -17.72
CA VAL A 380 19.68 2.75 -19.05
C VAL A 380 20.63 2.03 -20.02
N PHE A 381 21.82 1.65 -19.57
CA PHE A 381 22.88 1.11 -20.42
C PHE A 381 23.02 -0.41 -20.38
N ASP A 382 22.36 -1.11 -19.46
CA ASP A 382 22.43 -2.56 -19.35
C ASP A 382 21.06 -3.21 -19.60
N GLU A 383 20.76 -3.45 -20.86
CA GLU A 383 19.52 -4.10 -21.31
C GLU A 383 19.39 -5.54 -20.77
N SER A 384 20.49 -6.30 -20.74
CA SER A 384 20.49 -7.66 -20.23
C SER A 384 20.10 -7.72 -18.77
N LEU A 385 20.61 -6.77 -17.98
CA LEU A 385 20.26 -6.66 -16.57
C LEU A 385 18.78 -6.29 -16.37
N ARG A 386 18.26 -5.33 -17.16
CA ARG A 386 16.82 -5.00 -17.12
C ARG A 386 15.93 -6.21 -17.38
N LYS A 387 16.26 -6.97 -18.44
CA LYS A 387 15.50 -8.18 -18.82
C LYS A 387 15.55 -9.24 -17.72
N LEU A 388 16.74 -9.47 -17.15
CA LEU A 388 16.92 -10.43 -16.08
C LEU A 388 16.13 -10.02 -14.83
N HIS A 389 16.27 -8.78 -14.37
CA HIS A 389 15.58 -8.29 -13.18
C HIS A 389 14.07 -8.23 -13.39
N GLY A 390 13.60 -7.84 -14.57
CA GLY A 390 12.18 -7.87 -14.91
C GLY A 390 11.59 -9.26 -14.82
N LYS A 391 12.28 -10.26 -15.36
CA LYS A 391 11.88 -11.66 -15.30
C LYS A 391 11.87 -12.21 -13.87
N LEU A 392 12.98 -12.05 -13.13
CA LEU A 392 13.11 -12.57 -11.78
C LEU A 392 12.16 -11.86 -10.79
N GLY A 393 11.94 -10.56 -10.97
CA GLY A 393 10.96 -9.82 -10.18
C GLY A 393 9.54 -10.31 -10.38
N LYS A 394 9.15 -10.55 -11.63
CA LYS A 394 7.84 -11.12 -11.95
C LYS A 394 7.65 -12.51 -11.33
N GLU A 395 8.66 -13.38 -11.43
CA GLU A 395 8.65 -14.72 -10.81
C GLU A 395 8.51 -14.62 -9.28
N THR A 396 9.23 -13.69 -8.65
CA THR A 396 9.18 -13.48 -7.20
C THR A 396 7.76 -13.13 -6.74
N VAL A 397 7.14 -12.13 -7.35
CA VAL A 397 5.83 -11.64 -6.89
C VAL A 397 4.66 -12.53 -7.31
N ALA A 398 4.82 -13.39 -8.30
CA ALA A 398 3.79 -14.33 -8.74
C ALA A 398 3.34 -15.30 -7.65
N SER A 399 4.17 -15.57 -6.66
CA SER A 399 3.84 -16.42 -5.51
C SER A 399 2.97 -15.73 -4.46
N TYR A 400 2.84 -14.40 -4.52
CA TYR A 400 2.06 -13.57 -3.58
C TYR A 400 0.64 -13.37 -4.09
N THR A 401 -0.13 -14.45 -4.24
CA THR A 401 -1.55 -14.34 -4.55
C THR A 401 -2.32 -13.86 -3.32
N TRP A 402 -3.42 -13.14 -3.52
CA TRP A 402 -4.27 -12.73 -2.40
C TRP A 402 -4.81 -13.93 -1.61
N GLU A 403 -5.12 -15.03 -2.29
CA GLU A 403 -5.53 -16.27 -1.64
C GLU A 403 -4.48 -16.77 -0.65
N LYS A 404 -3.22 -16.87 -1.06
CA LYS A 404 -2.12 -17.29 -0.19
C LYS A 404 -1.84 -16.28 0.93
N CYS A 405 -1.90 -14.98 0.64
CA CYS A 405 -1.59 -13.95 1.62
C CYS A 405 -2.65 -13.89 2.73
N VAL A 406 -3.93 -14.00 2.39
CA VAL A 406 -5.03 -13.94 3.36
C VAL A 406 -5.26 -15.27 4.10
N ALA A 407 -4.67 -16.35 3.64
CA ALA A 407 -4.83 -17.69 4.24
C ALA A 407 -4.51 -17.72 5.74
N ILE A 408 -3.55 -16.93 6.21
CA ILE A 408 -3.20 -16.86 7.64
C ILE A 408 -4.36 -16.28 8.47
N MET A 409 -5.02 -15.26 7.98
CA MET A 409 -6.19 -14.67 8.65
C MET A 409 -7.35 -15.67 8.73
N ILE A 410 -7.62 -16.34 7.60
CA ILE A 410 -8.67 -17.37 7.53
C ILE A 410 -8.37 -18.52 8.52
N LYS A 411 -7.11 -18.97 8.58
CA LYS A 411 -6.68 -19.98 9.55
C LYS A 411 -6.93 -19.56 11.00
N ARG A 412 -6.65 -18.28 11.33
CA ARG A 412 -6.88 -17.76 12.68
C ARG A 412 -8.37 -17.63 13.01
N LEU A 413 -9.19 -17.26 12.04
CA LEU A 413 -10.65 -17.22 12.20
C LEU A 413 -11.23 -18.62 12.39
N ARG A 414 -10.72 -19.62 11.67
CA ARG A 414 -11.16 -21.01 11.83
C ARG A 414 -10.81 -21.55 13.24
N ALA A 415 -9.61 -21.27 13.73
CA ALA A 415 -9.22 -21.65 15.09
C ALA A 415 -10.13 -21.01 16.15
N LEU A 416 -10.52 -19.76 15.95
CA LEU A 416 -11.46 -19.06 16.84
C LEU A 416 -12.85 -19.71 16.84
N GLN A 417 -13.34 -20.16 15.69
CA GLN A 417 -14.61 -20.87 15.56
C GLN A 417 -14.60 -22.17 16.35
N GLU A 418 -13.50 -22.93 16.26
CA GLU A 418 -13.32 -24.23 16.95
C GLU A 418 -13.18 -24.09 18.47
N GLU A 419 -12.66 -22.98 18.99
CA GLU A 419 -12.56 -22.72 20.44
C GLU A 419 -13.92 -22.43 21.08
N GLU A 420 -14.93 -22.03 20.31
CA GLU A 420 -16.26 -21.67 20.80
C GLU A 420 -17.29 -22.80 20.62
N GLU A 421 -16.94 -23.90 19.96
CA GLU A 421 -17.71 -25.17 19.91
C GLU A 421 -17.41 -26.07 21.12
#